data_55572e248f0496dabb961682f6b179a7
#
_entry.id   55572e248f0496dabb961682f6b179a7
#
_cell.length_a   1.000
_cell.length_b   1.000
_cell.length_c   1.000
_cell.angle_alpha   90.00
_cell.angle_beta   90.00
_cell.angle_gamma   90.00
#
_symmetry.space_group_name_H-M   'P 1'
#
loop_
_entity.id
_entity.type
_entity.pdbx_description
1 polymer ?
#
loop_
_entity_poly.entity_id
_entity_poly.type
_entity_poly.pdbx_seq_one_letter_code
_entity_poly.pdbx_strand_id
1 'polypeptide(L)'
;VDKLLDMLRSGMKDSTPITNFITRLQANPSANSVAELYTFLGYKSLPTTPEGKVLGYKGVQSDYWSSTGNADTIVVQGETNERHQILNEVGATIEVARRCVDDNKDNHCSFGLHVGSFDYASGWSGEDGKLLLVEFDPADAVSVPTDCNFQKLRVSKYNVISDITDQKKELDKPVYEANKPIYGSDSDDYVDDEDDDYEDDY
;
A
#
# COMPACT_ATOMS: atom_id res chain seq x y z
N VAL A 1 1.50 10.93 -14.57
CA VAL A 1 2.60 11.15 -15.52
C VAL A 1 3.81 11.71 -14.78
N ASP A 2 3.65 12.77 -13.95
CA ASP A 2 4.77 13.48 -13.32
C ASP A 2 5.59 12.58 -12.39
N LYS A 3 4.94 11.75 -11.58
CA LYS A 3 5.63 10.81 -10.70
C LYS A 3 6.46 9.76 -11.46
N LEU A 4 5.96 9.27 -12.59
CA LEU A 4 6.71 8.39 -13.49
C LEU A 4 7.91 9.10 -14.09
N LEU A 5 7.76 10.37 -14.47
CA LEU A 5 8.85 11.20 -14.97
C LEU A 5 9.88 11.50 -13.88
N ASP A 6 9.45 11.73 -12.65
CA ASP A 6 10.35 11.94 -11.52
C ASP A 6 11.13 10.66 -11.16
N MET A 7 10.49 9.51 -11.24
CA MET A 7 11.14 8.22 -11.09
C MET A 7 12.22 8.01 -12.18
N LEU A 8 11.92 8.34 -13.43
CA LEU A 8 12.88 8.27 -14.54
C LEU A 8 14.02 9.30 -14.37
N ARG A 9 13.73 10.50 -13.88
CA ARG A 9 14.72 11.57 -13.65
C ARG A 9 15.62 11.32 -12.46
N SER A 10 15.18 10.55 -11.47
CA SER A 10 15.98 10.20 -10.27
C SER A 10 17.15 9.26 -10.54
N GLY A 11 17.45 8.97 -11.80
CA GLY A 11 18.63 8.20 -12.19
C GLY A 11 18.45 6.70 -12.08
N MET A 12 17.23 6.21 -12.23
CA MET A 12 16.94 4.77 -12.28
C MET A 12 17.74 4.10 -13.37
N LYS A 13 18.60 3.16 -12.98
CA LYS A 13 19.41 2.36 -13.90
C LYS A 13 18.60 1.24 -14.57
N ASP A 14 17.46 0.86 -13.98
CA ASP A 14 16.57 -0.19 -14.47
C ASP A 14 15.13 0.32 -14.54
N SER A 15 14.56 0.35 -15.75
CA SER A 15 13.19 0.77 -16.00
C SER A 15 12.15 -0.36 -15.82
N THR A 16 12.59 -1.59 -15.52
CA THR A 16 11.72 -2.77 -15.43
C THR A 16 10.59 -2.59 -14.41
N PRO A 17 10.80 -2.07 -13.18
CA PRO A 17 9.71 -1.85 -12.23
C PRO A 17 8.62 -0.91 -12.75
N ILE A 18 9.00 0.16 -13.43
CA ILE A 18 8.04 1.10 -14.03
C ILE A 18 7.27 0.46 -15.18
N THR A 19 7.96 -0.26 -16.05
CA THR A 19 7.34 -0.98 -17.16
C THR A 19 6.33 -2.00 -16.64
N ASN A 20 6.70 -2.75 -15.61
CA ASN A 20 5.81 -3.70 -14.95
C ASN A 20 4.58 -3.01 -14.34
N PHE A 21 4.78 -1.90 -13.63
CA PHE A 21 3.68 -1.11 -13.06
C PHE A 21 2.71 -0.62 -14.15
N ILE A 22 3.22 -0.05 -15.24
CA ILE A 22 2.38 0.44 -16.35
C ILE A 22 1.62 -0.72 -16.99
N THR A 23 2.27 -1.87 -17.20
CA THR A 23 1.63 -3.05 -17.78
C THR A 23 0.47 -3.54 -16.92
N ARG A 24 0.66 -3.61 -15.60
CA ARG A 24 -0.39 -3.98 -14.64
C ARG A 24 -1.52 -2.96 -14.61
N LEU A 25 -1.17 -1.69 -14.64
CA LEU A 25 -2.15 -0.61 -14.66
C LEU A 25 -3.03 -0.66 -15.91
N GLN A 26 -2.45 -0.96 -17.07
CA GLN A 26 -3.19 -1.13 -18.34
C GLN A 26 -4.13 -2.35 -18.32
N ALA A 27 -3.87 -3.34 -17.48
CA ALA A 27 -4.75 -4.48 -17.27
C ALA A 27 -5.99 -4.16 -16.40
N ASN A 28 -6.04 -2.98 -15.78
CA ASN A 28 -7.22 -2.56 -15.01
C ASN A 28 -8.41 -2.34 -15.97
N PRO A 29 -9.57 -2.99 -15.73
CA PRO A 29 -10.71 -2.93 -16.64
C PRO A 29 -11.44 -1.58 -16.63
N SER A 30 -11.10 -0.66 -15.73
CA SER A 30 -11.80 0.62 -15.55
C SER A 30 -10.86 1.81 -15.69
N ALA A 31 -11.09 2.66 -16.67
CA ALA A 31 -10.35 3.91 -16.85
C ALA A 31 -10.53 4.87 -15.66
N ASN A 32 -11.70 4.88 -15.02
CA ASN A 32 -11.94 5.68 -13.82
C ASN A 32 -11.09 5.18 -12.65
N SER A 33 -11.03 3.86 -12.44
CA SER A 33 -10.19 3.26 -11.40
C SER A 33 -8.71 3.61 -11.60
N VAL A 34 -8.23 3.61 -12.84
CA VAL A 34 -6.87 4.02 -13.18
C VAL A 34 -6.62 5.48 -12.82
N ALA A 35 -7.53 6.38 -13.20
CA ALA A 35 -7.40 7.82 -12.90
C ALA A 35 -7.41 8.08 -11.39
N GLU A 36 -8.28 7.41 -10.64
CA GLU A 36 -8.38 7.53 -9.19
C GLU A 36 -7.15 6.96 -8.48
N LEU A 37 -6.60 5.84 -8.95
CA LEU A 37 -5.34 5.28 -8.43
C LEU A 37 -4.18 6.28 -8.61
N TYR A 38 -4.07 6.94 -9.76
CA TYR A 38 -3.07 7.98 -9.97
C TYR A 38 -3.23 9.15 -8.99
N THR A 39 -4.46 9.57 -8.73
CA THR A 39 -4.76 10.60 -7.75
C THR A 39 -4.29 10.18 -6.36
N PHE A 40 -4.62 8.96 -5.94
CA PHE A 40 -4.20 8.40 -4.66
C PHE A 40 -2.67 8.36 -4.51
N LEU A 41 -1.96 7.83 -5.51
CA LEU A 41 -0.50 7.76 -5.52
C LEU A 41 0.16 9.15 -5.60
N GLY A 42 -0.55 10.16 -6.13
CA GLY A 42 -0.11 11.55 -6.13
C GLY A 42 -0.16 12.19 -4.75
N TYR A 43 -1.18 11.87 -3.95
CA TYR A 43 -1.32 12.36 -2.57
C TYR A 43 -0.45 11.58 -1.58
N LYS A 44 -0.33 10.25 -1.79
CA LYS A 44 0.44 9.36 -0.92
C LYS A 44 1.43 8.56 -1.75
N SER A 45 2.70 8.80 -1.48
CA SER A 45 3.79 8.07 -2.10
C SER A 45 3.90 6.68 -1.50
N LEU A 46 3.10 5.75 -2.00
CA LEU A 46 3.26 4.35 -1.64
C LEU A 46 4.40 3.72 -2.46
N PRO A 47 5.23 2.86 -1.85
CA PRO A 47 6.28 2.16 -2.56
C PRO A 47 5.70 1.18 -3.59
N THR A 48 6.45 0.97 -4.66
CA THR A 48 6.15 -0.08 -5.65
C THR A 48 7.21 -1.16 -5.62
N THR A 49 6.81 -2.40 -5.87
CA THR A 49 7.73 -3.53 -5.95
C THR A 49 8.41 -3.60 -7.33
N PRO A 50 9.52 -4.34 -7.47
CA PRO A 50 10.15 -4.59 -8.78
C PRO A 50 9.19 -5.21 -9.80
N GLU A 51 8.20 -5.97 -9.34
CA GLU A 51 7.16 -6.58 -10.18
C GLU A 51 6.06 -5.60 -10.59
N GLY A 52 6.13 -4.35 -10.16
CA GLY A 52 5.18 -3.30 -10.50
C GLY A 52 3.89 -3.30 -9.67
N LYS A 53 3.88 -3.97 -8.55
CA LYS A 53 2.77 -3.93 -7.58
C LYS A 53 2.97 -2.80 -6.58
N VAL A 54 1.92 -2.45 -5.84
CA VAL A 54 1.93 -1.36 -4.87
C VAL A 54 1.86 -1.91 -3.46
N LEU A 55 2.69 -1.39 -2.57
CA LEU A 55 2.66 -1.68 -1.14
C LEU A 55 1.81 -0.63 -0.44
N GLY A 56 0.95 -1.07 0.46
CA GLY A 56 0.11 -0.20 1.27
C GLY A 56 -0.11 -0.82 2.65
N TYR A 57 -0.95 -0.19 3.44
CA TYR A 57 -1.15 -0.56 4.84
C TYR A 57 -2.59 -0.93 5.13
N LYS A 58 -2.78 -1.81 6.12
CA LYS A 58 -4.10 -2.22 6.59
C LYS A 58 -4.11 -2.42 8.10
N GLY A 59 -5.05 -1.77 8.78
CA GLY A 59 -5.36 -2.03 10.19
C GLY A 59 -6.40 -3.13 10.31
N VAL A 60 -6.17 -4.07 11.23
CA VAL A 60 -7.08 -5.18 11.57
C VAL A 60 -7.15 -5.40 13.07
N GLN A 61 -8.06 -6.27 13.53
CA GLN A 61 -8.16 -6.65 14.93
C GLN A 61 -6.92 -7.42 15.41
N SER A 62 -6.75 -7.56 16.71
CA SER A 62 -5.61 -8.26 17.32
C SER A 62 -5.48 -9.73 16.91
N ASP A 63 -6.56 -10.33 16.47
CA ASP A 63 -6.69 -11.71 15.99
C ASP A 63 -6.67 -11.81 14.44
N TYR A 64 -6.22 -10.75 13.76
CA TYR A 64 -6.12 -10.61 12.30
C TYR A 64 -7.45 -10.58 11.54
N TRP A 65 -8.59 -10.64 12.20
CA TRP A 65 -9.87 -10.44 11.52
C TRP A 65 -10.08 -8.98 11.13
N SER A 66 -10.73 -8.76 9.99
CA SER A 66 -11.12 -7.40 9.59
C SER A 66 -12.05 -6.78 10.63
N SER A 67 -11.97 -5.46 10.80
CA SER A 67 -12.79 -4.75 11.81
C SER A 67 -14.29 -4.87 11.53
N THR A 68 -14.66 -5.01 10.26
CA THR A 68 -16.05 -5.15 9.81
C THR A 68 -16.20 -6.32 8.85
N GLY A 69 -17.38 -6.91 8.81
CA GLY A 69 -17.78 -7.91 7.82
C GLY A 69 -18.97 -7.42 7.02
N ASN A 70 -19.22 -8.05 5.86
CA ASN A 70 -20.35 -7.75 5.01
C ASN A 70 -20.87 -9.02 4.33
N ALA A 71 -22.14 -9.35 4.59
CA ALA A 71 -22.81 -10.53 4.05
C ALA A 71 -22.97 -10.51 2.52
N ASP A 72 -23.03 -9.31 1.92
CA ASP A 72 -23.20 -9.16 0.47
C ASP A 72 -21.89 -9.26 -0.31
N THR A 73 -20.75 -9.33 0.39
CA THR A 73 -19.43 -9.47 -0.25
C THR A 73 -19.18 -10.92 -0.62
N ILE A 74 -18.97 -11.17 -1.91
CA ILE A 74 -18.56 -12.48 -2.41
C ILE A 74 -17.05 -12.61 -2.27
N VAL A 75 -16.62 -13.41 -1.31
CA VAL A 75 -15.20 -13.74 -1.12
C VAL A 75 -14.82 -14.85 -2.10
N VAL A 76 -13.87 -14.54 -3.00
CA VAL A 76 -13.33 -15.46 -4.00
C VAL A 76 -12.17 -16.27 -3.40
N GLN A 77 -11.33 -15.61 -2.61
CA GLN A 77 -10.23 -16.21 -1.89
C GLN A 77 -10.06 -15.55 -0.52
N GLY A 78 -9.85 -16.36 0.51
CA GLY A 78 -9.70 -15.94 1.90
C GLY A 78 -10.65 -16.70 2.82
N GLU A 79 -10.39 -16.60 4.11
CA GLU A 79 -11.21 -17.22 5.16
C GLU A 79 -12.17 -16.19 5.76
N THR A 80 -13.41 -16.63 6.03
CA THR A 80 -14.46 -15.79 6.63
C THR A 80 -15.05 -16.46 7.86
N ASN A 81 -15.52 -15.65 8.80
CA ASN A 81 -16.24 -16.13 10.00
C ASN A 81 -17.77 -15.87 9.86
N GLU A 82 -18.53 -16.26 10.89
CA GLU A 82 -19.99 -16.08 10.94
C GLU A 82 -20.43 -14.61 10.90
N ARG A 83 -19.52 -13.66 11.21
CA ARG A 83 -19.75 -12.21 11.12
C ARG A 83 -19.37 -11.64 9.75
N HIS A 84 -19.03 -12.50 8.79
CA HIS A 84 -18.54 -12.12 7.45
C HIS A 84 -17.26 -11.28 7.47
N GLN A 85 -16.50 -11.33 8.56
CA GLN A 85 -15.17 -10.74 8.64
C GLN A 85 -14.19 -11.64 7.86
N ILE A 86 -13.12 -11.05 7.35
CA ILE A 86 -12.09 -11.74 6.57
C ILE A 86 -10.82 -11.83 7.39
N LEU A 87 -10.18 -13.00 7.41
CA LEU A 87 -8.93 -13.24 8.10
C LEU A 87 -7.76 -12.72 7.27
N ASN A 88 -6.87 -11.92 7.91
CA ASN A 88 -5.73 -11.26 7.27
C ASN A 88 -4.40 -11.76 7.85
N GLU A 89 -4.21 -13.06 7.93
CA GLU A 89 -2.92 -13.61 8.36
C GLU A 89 -1.80 -13.31 7.36
N VAL A 90 -0.57 -13.21 7.88
CA VAL A 90 0.62 -13.01 7.03
C VAL A 90 0.76 -14.17 6.04
N GLY A 91 0.95 -13.84 4.78
CA GLY A 91 0.99 -14.80 3.67
C GLY A 91 -0.38 -15.07 3.01
N ALA A 92 -1.48 -14.59 3.59
CA ALA A 92 -2.81 -14.77 2.99
C ALA A 92 -2.97 -13.92 1.72
N THR A 93 -3.61 -14.51 0.72
CA THR A 93 -4.17 -13.80 -0.43
C THR A 93 -5.66 -13.63 -0.20
N ILE A 94 -6.14 -12.41 -0.29
CA ILE A 94 -7.55 -12.09 -0.09
C ILE A 94 -8.10 -11.48 -1.37
N GLU A 95 -9.18 -12.07 -1.88
CA GLU A 95 -9.85 -11.63 -3.09
C GLU A 95 -11.35 -11.64 -2.90
N VAL A 96 -11.99 -10.55 -3.29
CA VAL A 96 -13.46 -10.44 -3.39
C VAL A 96 -13.87 -10.19 -4.83
N ALA A 97 -15.07 -10.58 -5.20
CA ALA A 97 -15.57 -10.31 -6.54
C ALA A 97 -15.56 -8.80 -6.80
N ARG A 98 -14.90 -8.35 -7.88
CA ARG A 98 -14.75 -6.92 -8.20
C ARG A 98 -16.08 -6.18 -8.22
N ARG A 99 -17.15 -6.83 -8.68
CA ARG A 99 -18.51 -6.26 -8.70
C ARG A 99 -19.11 -5.97 -7.31
N CYS A 100 -18.52 -6.56 -6.25
CA CYS A 100 -18.89 -6.30 -4.86
C CYS A 100 -18.07 -5.16 -4.24
N VAL A 101 -17.16 -4.55 -4.99
CA VAL A 101 -16.37 -3.39 -4.55
C VAL A 101 -17.02 -2.13 -5.10
N ASP A 102 -17.35 -1.20 -4.21
CA ASP A 102 -17.99 0.05 -4.60
C ASP A 102 -17.01 0.93 -5.41
N ASP A 103 -17.41 1.26 -6.63
CA ASP A 103 -16.65 2.10 -7.56
C ASP A 103 -17.00 3.59 -7.44
N ASN A 104 -18.02 3.94 -6.63
CA ASN A 104 -18.38 5.33 -6.39
C ASN A 104 -17.49 5.93 -5.27
N LYS A 105 -16.59 6.83 -5.65
CA LYS A 105 -15.70 7.54 -4.72
C LYS A 105 -16.42 8.42 -3.69
N ASP A 106 -17.66 8.83 -3.97
CA ASP A 106 -18.44 9.69 -3.06
C ASP A 106 -19.17 8.89 -1.98
N ASN A 107 -19.17 7.56 -2.07
CA ASN A 107 -19.61 6.67 -1.02
C ASN A 107 -18.45 6.42 -0.04
N HIS A 108 -18.42 7.12 1.08
CA HIS A 108 -17.27 7.13 1.99
C HIS A 108 -17.11 5.83 2.78
N CYS A 109 -18.20 5.32 3.37
CA CYS A 109 -18.23 4.03 4.07
C CYS A 109 -18.96 3.02 3.19
N SER A 110 -18.23 2.24 2.40
CA SER A 110 -18.84 1.29 1.47
C SER A 110 -17.99 0.03 1.26
N PHE A 111 -18.47 -0.84 0.42
CA PHE A 111 -18.01 -2.21 0.22
C PHE A 111 -16.66 -2.27 -0.51
N GLY A 112 -15.84 -3.23 -0.12
CA GLY A 112 -14.56 -3.52 -0.76
C GLY A 112 -13.44 -3.77 0.24
N LEU A 113 -12.34 -4.26 -0.26
CA LEU A 113 -11.12 -4.38 0.52
C LEU A 113 -10.44 -3.01 0.59
N HIS A 114 -10.17 -2.51 1.79
CA HIS A 114 -9.54 -1.21 1.98
C HIS A 114 -8.05 -1.37 2.23
N VAL A 115 -7.27 -0.62 1.46
CA VAL A 115 -5.83 -0.39 1.66
C VAL A 115 -5.64 1.10 1.88
N GLY A 116 -4.79 1.50 2.80
CA GLY A 116 -4.60 2.90 3.15
C GLY A 116 -3.14 3.34 3.21
N SER A 117 -2.97 4.64 3.47
CA SER A 117 -1.71 5.19 3.94
C SER A 117 -1.38 4.62 5.32
N PHE A 118 -0.13 4.80 5.74
CA PHE A 118 0.31 4.39 7.07
C PHE A 118 -0.55 5.03 8.18
N ASP A 119 -0.77 6.33 8.12
CA ASP A 119 -1.56 7.06 9.13
C ASP A 119 -3.00 6.56 9.20
N TYR A 120 -3.64 6.37 8.05
CA TYR A 120 -5.01 5.87 7.98
C TYR A 120 -5.13 4.46 8.58
N ALA A 121 -4.26 3.55 8.16
CA ALA A 121 -4.28 2.16 8.63
C ALA A 121 -3.92 2.03 10.12
N SER A 122 -2.98 2.84 10.60
CA SER A 122 -2.61 2.90 12.02
C SER A 122 -3.79 3.36 12.89
N GLY A 123 -4.58 4.32 12.42
CA GLY A 123 -5.80 4.76 13.09
C GLY A 123 -6.85 3.65 13.22
N TRP A 124 -6.95 2.77 12.21
CA TRP A 124 -7.87 1.65 12.20
C TRP A 124 -7.41 0.46 13.05
N SER A 125 -6.11 0.22 13.19
CA SER A 125 -5.59 -0.83 14.08
C SER A 125 -5.82 -0.49 15.56
N GLY A 126 -5.86 0.80 15.90
CA GLY A 126 -5.96 1.25 17.29
C GLY A 126 -4.76 0.80 18.13
N GLU A 127 -4.95 0.74 19.46
CA GLU A 127 -3.89 0.37 20.40
C GLU A 127 -3.64 -1.14 20.44
N ASP A 128 -4.69 -1.94 20.31
CA ASP A 128 -4.64 -3.40 20.49
C ASP A 128 -4.65 -4.17 19.16
N GLY A 129 -4.95 -3.52 18.04
CA GLY A 129 -5.02 -4.17 16.75
C GLY A 129 -3.66 -4.35 16.09
N LYS A 130 -3.69 -4.93 14.90
CA LYS A 130 -2.51 -5.20 14.08
C LYS A 130 -2.43 -4.23 12.92
N LEU A 131 -1.20 -3.79 12.61
CA LEU A 131 -0.88 -3.02 11.41
C LEU A 131 -0.13 -3.91 10.44
N LEU A 132 -0.70 -4.08 9.26
CA LEU A 132 -0.19 -4.99 8.24
C LEU A 132 0.32 -4.22 7.04
N LEU A 133 1.41 -4.72 6.46
CA LEU A 133 1.85 -4.36 5.14
C LEU A 133 1.16 -5.30 4.14
N VAL A 134 0.52 -4.72 3.13
CA VAL A 134 -0.17 -5.45 2.07
C VAL A 134 0.34 -5.02 0.70
N GLU A 135 0.27 -5.94 -0.25
CA GLU A 135 0.66 -5.73 -1.64
C GLU A 135 -0.56 -5.93 -2.54
N PHE A 136 -0.82 -4.99 -3.44
CA PHE A 136 -1.89 -5.13 -4.43
C PHE A 136 -1.41 -4.85 -5.85
N ASP A 137 -2.07 -5.49 -6.81
CA ASP A 137 -1.87 -5.23 -8.22
C ASP A 137 -2.63 -3.96 -8.64
N PRO A 138 -2.03 -3.02 -9.37
CA PRO A 138 -2.74 -1.87 -9.95
C PRO A 138 -4.00 -2.25 -10.75
N ALA A 139 -4.03 -3.45 -11.35
CA ALA A 139 -5.20 -3.98 -12.05
C ALA A 139 -6.42 -4.20 -11.11
N ASP A 140 -6.17 -4.44 -9.82
CA ASP A 140 -7.20 -4.73 -8.82
C ASP A 140 -7.70 -3.47 -8.10
N ALA A 141 -7.16 -2.30 -8.35
CA ALA A 141 -7.65 -1.03 -7.83
C ALA A 141 -9.03 -0.70 -8.40
N VAL A 142 -9.95 -0.23 -7.54
CA VAL A 142 -11.33 0.07 -7.94
C VAL A 142 -11.69 1.52 -7.75
N SER A 143 -11.59 2.07 -6.53
CA SER A 143 -11.96 3.45 -6.26
C SER A 143 -11.17 4.07 -5.10
N VAL A 144 -11.06 5.39 -5.12
CA VAL A 144 -10.43 6.18 -4.06
C VAL A 144 -11.47 7.09 -3.44
N PRO A 145 -12.03 6.75 -2.27
CA PRO A 145 -12.99 7.60 -1.59
C PRO A 145 -12.45 9.01 -1.32
N THR A 146 -13.31 10.00 -1.49
CA THR A 146 -12.94 11.42 -1.35
C THR A 146 -12.80 11.89 0.09
N ASP A 147 -13.28 11.09 1.05
CA ASP A 147 -13.08 11.33 2.48
C ASP A 147 -11.64 11.01 2.94
N CYS A 148 -11.33 11.30 4.19
CA CYS A 148 -10.04 11.02 4.81
C CYS A 148 -8.82 11.53 4.00
N ASN A 149 -8.97 12.66 3.28
CA ASN A 149 -7.91 13.26 2.47
C ASN A 149 -7.29 12.28 1.46
N PHE A 150 -8.11 11.46 0.82
CA PHE A 150 -7.67 10.44 -0.16
C PHE A 150 -6.63 9.44 0.40
N GLN A 151 -6.75 9.09 1.69
CA GLN A 151 -5.78 8.20 2.35
C GLN A 151 -6.17 6.73 2.29
N LYS A 152 -7.31 6.39 1.71
CA LYS A 152 -7.76 5.00 1.53
C LYS A 152 -8.07 4.71 0.06
N LEU A 153 -7.87 3.46 -0.31
CA LEU A 153 -8.15 2.91 -1.64
C LEU A 153 -8.97 1.63 -1.47
N ARG A 154 -9.97 1.42 -2.32
CA ARG A 154 -10.68 0.15 -2.43
C ARG A 154 -10.08 -0.68 -3.53
N VAL A 155 -9.80 -1.94 -3.19
CA VAL A 155 -9.27 -2.94 -4.12
C VAL A 155 -10.13 -4.20 -4.08
N SER A 156 -10.05 -5.01 -5.13
CA SER A 156 -10.69 -6.33 -5.17
C SER A 156 -9.78 -7.45 -4.66
N LYS A 157 -8.46 -7.21 -4.58
CA LYS A 157 -7.48 -8.22 -4.17
C LYS A 157 -6.23 -7.58 -3.57
N TYR A 158 -5.66 -8.24 -2.56
CA TYR A 158 -4.32 -7.97 -2.04
C TYR A 158 -3.71 -9.22 -1.39
N ASN A 159 -2.39 -9.17 -1.19
CA ASN A 159 -1.64 -10.15 -0.41
C ASN A 159 -1.18 -9.51 0.89
N VAL A 160 -1.27 -10.21 2.01
CA VAL A 160 -0.72 -9.78 3.29
C VAL A 160 0.75 -10.19 3.35
N ILE A 161 1.64 -9.20 3.38
CA ILE A 161 3.08 -9.43 3.27
C ILE A 161 3.71 -9.60 4.65
N SER A 162 3.34 -8.74 5.61
CA SER A 162 3.99 -8.71 6.92
C SER A 162 3.11 -8.04 7.96
N ASP A 163 3.28 -8.47 9.22
CA ASP A 163 2.82 -7.74 10.40
C ASP A 163 3.93 -6.77 10.83
N ILE A 164 3.62 -5.47 10.79
CA ILE A 164 4.54 -4.39 11.15
C ILE A 164 4.12 -3.66 12.43
N THR A 165 3.25 -4.26 13.22
CA THR A 165 2.69 -3.67 14.44
C THR A 165 3.77 -3.18 15.41
N ASP A 166 4.81 -3.98 15.61
CA ASP A 166 5.89 -3.64 16.54
C ASP A 166 6.85 -2.59 16.00
N GLN A 167 6.99 -2.50 14.69
CA GLN A 167 7.90 -1.56 14.04
C GLN A 167 7.31 -0.15 13.98
N LYS A 168 6.00 -0.02 13.81
CA LYS A 168 5.23 1.23 13.69
C LYS A 168 5.91 2.28 12.79
N LYS A 169 6.60 1.81 11.75
CA LYS A 169 7.39 2.64 10.85
C LYS A 169 6.86 2.54 9.43
N GLU A 170 6.62 3.69 8.83
CA GLU A 170 6.26 3.78 7.42
C GLU A 170 7.46 3.40 6.54
N LEU A 171 7.20 2.78 5.38
CA LEU A 171 8.23 2.55 4.37
C LEU A 171 8.58 3.87 3.68
N ASP A 172 9.76 4.39 3.97
CA ASP A 172 10.19 5.72 3.53
C ASP A 172 10.54 5.81 2.05
N LYS A 173 10.92 4.68 1.45
CA LYS A 173 11.50 4.69 0.10
C LYS A 173 10.78 3.70 -0.82
N PRO A 174 10.50 4.11 -2.06
CA PRO A 174 10.05 3.17 -3.08
C PRO A 174 11.14 2.12 -3.33
N VAL A 175 10.75 0.84 -3.35
CA VAL A 175 11.68 -0.25 -3.64
C VAL A 175 11.71 -0.49 -5.14
N TYR A 176 12.68 0.11 -5.84
CA TYR A 176 12.82 -0.01 -7.30
C TYR A 176 13.91 -0.95 -7.74
N GLU A 177 14.79 -1.39 -6.84
CA GLU A 177 15.90 -2.25 -7.18
C GLU A 177 15.58 -3.72 -6.86
N ALA A 178 15.68 -4.58 -7.88
CA ALA A 178 15.32 -5.99 -7.79
C ALA A 178 16.08 -6.80 -6.72
N ASN A 179 17.22 -6.29 -6.24
CA ASN A 179 18.09 -7.00 -5.29
C ASN A 179 18.13 -6.37 -3.88
N LYS A 180 17.30 -5.36 -3.63
CA LYS A 180 17.19 -4.79 -2.27
C LYS A 180 16.01 -5.40 -1.54
N PRO A 181 16.15 -5.67 -0.23
CA PRO A 181 15.01 -6.12 0.56
C PRO A 181 13.87 -5.09 0.48
N ILE A 182 12.65 -5.58 0.43
CA ILE A 182 11.41 -4.75 0.37
C ILE A 182 11.35 -3.82 1.59
N TYR A 183 11.93 -4.25 2.68
CA TYR A 183 12.10 -3.48 3.91
C TYR A 183 13.54 -2.97 3.91
N GLY A 184 13.71 -1.65 3.86
CA GLY A 184 15.03 -1.06 3.99
C GLY A 184 15.71 -1.59 5.24
N SER A 185 16.90 -2.15 5.13
CA SER A 185 17.75 -2.31 6.28
C SER A 185 18.07 -0.91 6.80
N ASP A 186 17.65 -0.59 8.02
CA ASP A 186 18.12 0.58 8.73
C ASP A 186 19.62 0.40 9.02
N SER A 187 20.44 0.67 8.04
CA SER A 187 21.80 1.10 8.27
C SER A 187 21.81 2.62 8.16
N ASP A 188 21.39 3.27 9.22
CA ASP A 188 21.77 4.64 9.47
C ASP A 188 23.29 4.65 9.69
N ASP A 189 24.05 4.61 8.61
CA ASP A 189 25.40 5.09 8.61
C ASP A 189 25.31 6.63 8.70
N TYR A 190 25.10 7.12 9.91
CA TYR A 190 25.51 8.46 10.26
C TYR A 190 27.04 8.45 10.17
N VAL A 191 27.55 8.94 9.07
CA VAL A 191 28.92 9.41 9.01
C VAL A 191 28.92 10.67 9.88
N ASP A 192 29.40 10.56 11.09
CA ASP A 192 29.83 11.70 11.87
C ASP A 192 30.96 12.35 11.05
N ASP A 193 30.65 13.45 10.40
CA ASP A 193 31.70 14.38 9.93
C ASP A 193 32.34 14.98 11.18
N GLU A 194 33.45 14.37 11.59
CA GLU A 194 34.34 14.93 12.58
C GLU A 194 34.78 16.31 12.08
N ASP A 195 34.44 17.31 12.87
CA ASP A 195 34.92 18.70 12.76
C ASP A 195 36.42 18.72 12.60
N ASP A 196 36.91 19.13 11.43
CA ASP A 196 38.29 19.55 11.26
C ASP A 196 38.49 20.91 11.98
N ASP A 197 39.04 20.81 13.17
CA ASP A 197 39.61 21.94 13.91
C ASP A 197 40.66 22.64 13.05
N TYR A 198 40.31 23.78 12.51
CA TYR A 198 41.30 24.74 12.03
C TYR A 198 41.91 25.50 13.24
N GLU A 199 43.07 25.08 13.68
CA GLU A 199 43.92 25.90 14.49
C GLU A 199 44.45 27.07 13.65
N ASP A 200 43.98 28.26 14.02
CA ASP A 200 44.57 29.52 13.59
C ASP A 200 45.83 29.76 14.45
N ASP A 201 47.01 29.61 13.86
CA ASP A 201 48.25 30.20 14.35
C ASP A 201 48.63 31.41 13.48
N TYR A 202 48.67 32.56 14.19
CA TYR A 202 49.20 33.88 13.81
C TYR A 202 48.32 34.84 13.04
#